data_265124a56e63f067ad42faf75bdde385
#
_entry.id   265124a56e63f067ad42faf75bdde385
#
_cell.length_a   1.000
_cell.length_b   1.000
_cell.length_c   1.000
_cell.angle_alpha   90.00
_cell.angle_beta   90.00
_cell.angle_gamma   90.00
#
_symmetry.space_group_name_H-M   'P 1'
#
loop_
_entity.id
_entity.type
_entity.pdbx_description
1 polymer ?
#
loop_
_entity_poly.entity_id
_entity_poly.type
_entity_poly.pdbx_seq_one_letter_code
_entity_poly.pdbx_strand_id
1 'polypeptide(L)' 'MTSKQFCERMYGMYKLLGGGESGCAQCSDDRFSCGYRKENTVLTSALMKACDNHKVPYKIEVNEYCINFVVEFK' A
#
# COMPACT_ATOMS: atom_id res chain seq x y z
N MET A 1 -17.52 -2.66 1.40
CA MET A 1 -16.39 -1.86 1.95
C MET A 1 -16.25 -0.56 1.18
N THR A 2 -16.18 0.55 1.88
CA THR A 2 -16.00 1.86 1.23
C THR A 2 -14.53 2.09 0.88
N SER A 3 -14.27 3.07 0.02
CA SER A 3 -12.88 3.42 -0.32
C SER A 3 -12.10 3.85 0.92
N LYS A 4 -12.74 4.59 1.82
CA LYS A 4 -12.10 5.00 3.07
C LYS A 4 -11.71 3.79 3.92
N GLN A 5 -12.61 2.82 4.06
CA GLN A 5 -12.32 1.61 4.83
C GLN A 5 -11.19 0.80 4.20
N PHE A 6 -11.17 0.71 2.88
CA PHE A 6 -10.12 0.01 2.18
C PHE A 6 -8.76 0.68 2.41
N CYS A 7 -8.71 2.00 2.28
CA CYS A 7 -7.47 2.74 2.48
C CYS A 7 -6.95 2.61 3.91
N GLU A 8 -7.85 2.63 4.89
CA GLU A 8 -7.48 2.43 6.29
C GLU A 8 -6.92 1.03 6.52
N ARG A 9 -7.50 0.04 5.87
CA ARG A 9 -7.03 -1.34 5.96
C ARG A 9 -5.63 -1.48 5.35
N MET A 10 -5.41 -0.86 4.21
CA MET A 10 -4.09 -0.86 3.59
C MET A 10 -3.05 -0.22 4.50
N TYR A 11 -3.41 0.89 5.11
CA TYR A 11 -2.51 1.57 6.04
C TYR A 11 -2.18 0.70 7.26
N GLY A 12 -3.18 -0.02 7.78
CA GLY A 12 -2.98 -0.96 8.88
C GLY A 12 -2.00 -2.07 8.51
N MET A 13 -2.15 -2.65 7.33
CA MET A 13 -1.23 -3.67 6.83
C MET A 13 0.18 -3.12 6.68
N TYR A 14 0.30 -1.90 6.16
CA TYR A 14 1.58 -1.24 6.00
C TYR A 14 2.33 -1.15 7.34
N LYS A 15 1.63 -0.70 8.38
CA LYS A 15 2.25 -0.58 9.71
C LYS A 15 2.56 -1.93 10.32
N LEU A 16 1.64 -2.87 10.19
CA LEU A 16 1.79 -4.19 10.78
C LEU A 16 2.94 -4.97 10.19
N LEU A 17 3.18 -4.82 8.90
CA LEU A 17 4.20 -5.60 8.18
C LEU A 17 5.53 -4.86 8.03
N GLY A 18 5.77 -3.87 8.86
CA GLY A 18 7.08 -3.23 8.98
C GLY A 18 7.37 -2.13 7.99
N GLY A 19 6.39 -1.66 7.23
CA GLY A 19 6.60 -0.57 6.28
C GLY A 19 7.03 0.72 6.96
N GLY A 20 6.50 0.99 8.16
CA GLY A 20 6.78 2.21 8.87
C GLY A 20 8.20 2.35 9.39
N GLU A 21 8.98 1.26 9.39
CA GLU A 21 10.35 1.31 9.86
C GLU A 21 11.29 2.03 8.91
N SER A 22 10.98 1.99 7.61
CA SER A 22 11.91 2.49 6.60
C SER A 22 11.24 3.34 5.54
N GLY A 23 9.99 3.71 5.75
CA GLY A 23 9.26 4.48 4.76
C GLY A 23 8.17 5.33 5.38
N CYS A 24 7.31 5.86 4.52
CA CYS A 24 6.19 6.67 4.95
C CYS A 24 4.95 6.31 4.15
N ALA A 25 3.79 6.68 4.69
CA ALA A 25 2.52 6.40 4.05
C ALA A 25 1.56 7.56 4.24
N GLN A 26 0.64 7.69 3.31
CA GLN A 26 -0.45 8.67 3.37
C GLN A 26 -1.75 7.95 3.10
N CYS A 27 -2.75 8.24 3.90
CA CYS A 27 -4.07 7.64 3.77
C CYS A 27 -5.12 8.73 3.80
N SER A 28 -5.98 8.74 2.80
CA SER A 28 -7.12 9.66 2.75
C SER A 28 -8.37 8.85 2.43
N ASP A 29 -9.49 9.54 2.23
CA ASP A 29 -10.78 8.86 2.01
C ASP A 29 -10.83 8.09 0.69
N ASP A 30 -10.04 8.50 -0.31
CA ASP A 30 -10.08 7.91 -1.64
C ASP A 30 -8.71 7.54 -2.21
N ARG A 31 -7.67 7.62 -1.39
CA ARG A 31 -6.32 7.35 -1.86
C ARG A 31 -5.45 6.82 -0.73
N PHE A 32 -4.63 5.83 -1.06
CA PHE A 32 -3.58 5.34 -0.17
C PHE A 32 -2.28 5.27 -0.96
N SER A 33 -1.22 5.81 -0.39
CA SER A 33 0.10 5.70 -1.01
C SER A 33 1.13 5.44 0.08
N CYS A 34 2.16 4.66 -0.27
CA CYS A 34 3.23 4.38 0.67
C CYS A 34 4.53 4.13 -0.07
N GLY A 35 5.63 4.33 0.66
CA GLY A 35 6.96 3.97 0.20
C GLY A 35 7.64 3.14 1.26
N TYR A 36 8.40 2.13 0.87
CA TYR A 36 9.10 1.24 1.79
C TYR A 36 10.23 0.55 1.05
N ARG A 37 11.09 -0.14 1.79
CA ARG A 37 12.24 -0.85 1.19
C ARG A 37 11.78 -1.95 0.26
N LYS A 38 12.44 -2.06 -0.89
CA LYS A 38 12.10 -3.07 -1.90
C LYS A 38 12.28 -4.51 -1.40
N GLU A 39 13.10 -4.70 -0.38
CA GLU A 39 13.31 -6.02 0.22
C GLU A 39 12.11 -6.53 1.01
N ASN A 40 11.18 -5.65 1.34
CA ASN A 40 9.98 -6.05 2.08
C ASN A 40 8.95 -6.66 1.13
N THR A 41 9.23 -7.86 0.67
CA THR A 41 8.38 -8.57 -0.28
C THR A 41 7.07 -9.04 0.36
N VAL A 42 7.07 -9.26 1.67
CA VAL A 42 5.86 -9.66 2.40
C VAL A 42 4.81 -8.54 2.32
N LEU A 43 5.23 -7.31 2.56
CA LEU A 43 4.31 -6.17 2.46
C LEU A 43 3.80 -5.98 1.04
N THR A 44 4.68 -6.07 0.06
CA THR A 44 4.29 -5.94 -1.35
C THR A 44 3.25 -6.99 -1.72
N SER A 45 3.49 -8.26 -1.38
CA SER A 45 2.54 -9.34 -1.66
C SER A 45 1.20 -9.10 -0.98
N ALA A 46 1.22 -8.66 0.28
CA ALA A 46 -0.02 -8.43 1.03
C ALA A 46 -0.84 -7.30 0.40
N LEU A 47 -0.20 -6.21 0.03
CA LEU A 47 -0.89 -5.07 -0.59
C LEU A 47 -1.48 -5.45 -1.95
N MET A 48 -0.70 -6.14 -2.77
CA MET A 48 -1.16 -6.59 -4.09
C MET A 48 -2.35 -7.54 -3.95
N LYS A 49 -2.26 -8.49 -3.04
CA LYS A 49 -3.32 -9.47 -2.82
C LYS A 49 -4.61 -8.80 -2.35
N ALA A 50 -4.51 -7.83 -1.47
CA ALA A 50 -5.69 -7.10 -1.00
C ALA A 50 -6.36 -6.36 -2.16
N CYS A 51 -5.57 -5.70 -3.00
CA CYS A 51 -6.10 -5.00 -4.18
C CYS A 51 -6.76 -5.99 -5.15
N ASP A 52 -6.11 -7.12 -5.42
CA ASP A 52 -6.66 -8.12 -6.32
C ASP A 52 -7.96 -8.71 -5.80
N ASN A 53 -8.04 -8.99 -4.49
CA ASN A 53 -9.24 -9.56 -3.88
C ASN A 53 -10.44 -8.63 -3.98
N HIS A 54 -10.21 -7.33 -3.95
CA HIS A 54 -11.27 -6.32 -4.02
C HIS A 54 -11.38 -5.68 -5.39
N LYS A 55 -10.60 -6.15 -6.36
CA LYS A 55 -10.59 -5.65 -7.73
C LYS A 55 -10.30 -4.15 -7.80
N VAL A 56 -9.36 -3.71 -6.99
CA VAL A 56 -8.96 -2.31 -6.91
C VAL A 56 -7.68 -2.12 -7.72
N PRO A 57 -7.66 -1.19 -8.66
CA PRO A 57 -6.43 -0.93 -9.43
C PRO A 57 -5.37 -0.25 -8.55
N TYR A 58 -4.11 -0.52 -8.86
CA TYR A 58 -3.00 0.05 -8.11
C TYR A 58 -1.83 0.28 -9.05
N LYS A 59 -0.87 1.09 -8.60
CA LYS A 59 0.37 1.34 -9.31
C LYS A 59 1.53 1.02 -8.40
N ILE A 60 2.57 0.39 -8.98
CA ILE A 60 3.81 0.12 -8.28
C ILE A 60 4.95 0.73 -9.06
N GLU A 61 5.77 1.51 -8.38
CA GLU A 61 7.02 2.01 -8.94
C GLU A 61 8.18 1.48 -8.10
N VAL A 62 9.15 0.87 -8.76
CA VAL A 62 10.33 0.33 -8.08
C VAL A 62 11.53 1.13 -8.52
N ASN A 63 12.24 1.69 -7.54
CA ASN A 63 13.50 2.36 -7.81
C ASN A 63 14.64 1.55 -7.18
N GLU A 64 15.81 2.15 -7.13
CA GLU A 64 17.02 1.45 -6.68
C GLU A 64 16.91 0.95 -5.23
N TYR A 65 16.18 1.67 -4.38
CA TYR A 65 16.15 1.41 -2.95
C TYR A 65 14.79 1.06 -2.40
N CYS A 66 13.73 1.54 -3.03
CA CYS A 66 12.39 1.42 -2.45
C CYS A 66 11.32 1.15 -3.50
N ILE A 67 10.15 0.77 -2.99
CA ILE A 67 8.94 0.58 -3.78
C ILE A 67 7.95 1.64 -3.35
N ASN A 68 7.29 2.27 -4.32
CA ASN A 68 6.15 3.15 -4.07
C ASN A 68 4.89 2.46 -4.55
N PHE A 69 3.92 2.35 -3.68
CA PHE A 69 2.65 1.68 -3.95
C PHE A 69 1.52 2.69 -3.79
N VAL A 70 0.68 2.81 -4.82
CA VAL A 70 -0.38 3.81 -4.84
C VAL A 70 -1.70 3.17 -5.25
N VAL A 71 -2.74 3.46 -4.48
CA VAL A 71 -4.12 3.05 -4.77
C VAL A 71 -4.97 4.31 -4.83
N GLU A 72 -5.74 4.46 -5.89
CA GLU A 72 -6.65 5.59 -6.05
C GLU A 72 -8.03 5.12 -6.49
N PHE A 73 -9.06 5.67 -5.87
CA PHE A 73 -10.46 5.35 -6.15
C PHE A 73 -11.13 6.46 -6.93
N LYS A 74 -10.65 6.73 -8.09
CA LYS A 74 -11.29 7.74 -8.94
C LYS A 74 -11.81 7.15 -10.20
#